data_34ec1149c2bf0951626b200e70d4a390
#
_entry.id   34ec1149c2bf0951626b200e70d4a390
#
_cell.length_a   1.000
_cell.length_b   1.000
_cell.length_c   1.000
_cell.angle_alpha   90.00
_cell.angle_beta   90.00
_cell.angle_gamma   90.00
#
_symmetry.space_group_name_H-M   'P 1'
#
loop_
_entity.id
_entity.type
_entity.pdbx_description
1 polymer ?
#
loop_
_entity_poly.entity_id
_entity_poly.type
_entity_poly.pdbx_seq_one_letter_code
_entity_poly.pdbx_strand_id
1 'polypeptide(L)'
;MKIYIDHQKVNARSQLANLASIGGLLLLLASVVIPLFVSSWAQFSWILMVVGLGMAMVGIYYANRWVRKPRPEEGLDKALKSFDDHYHIYHYPSSFPCDHILLSPTGLIAMEVVNLSGSFYYRNGHWKEAMTIGRALRYIVEERVDDPVTFSQAMVQELNRRIEKEFNGEVAVPVKALTVFIHPATELEIEGTSIPACKLDKLRKQATIVSEKLAAEPYEKLSSFLEHLTVGY
;
A
#
# COMPACT_ATOMS: atom_id res chain seq x y z
N MET A 1 9.17 -9.31 -17.24
CA MET A 1 9.20 -8.70 -15.89
C MET A 1 9.28 -9.79 -14.85
N LYS A 2 10.19 -9.69 -13.88
CA LYS A 2 10.28 -10.61 -12.74
C LYS A 2 9.48 -10.06 -11.56
N ILE A 3 8.82 -10.93 -10.80
CA ILE A 3 7.94 -10.57 -9.69
C ILE A 3 8.42 -11.27 -8.43
N TYR A 4 8.62 -10.49 -7.37
CA TYR A 4 9.03 -10.96 -6.05
C TYR A 4 8.02 -10.51 -5.01
N ILE A 5 7.54 -11.43 -4.17
CA ILE A 5 6.50 -11.16 -3.16
C ILE A 5 6.90 -11.79 -1.83
N ASP A 6 6.79 -11.04 -0.76
CA ASP A 6 6.86 -11.56 0.61
C ASP A 6 5.54 -12.26 0.97
N HIS A 7 5.43 -13.53 0.60
CA HIS A 7 4.25 -14.34 0.90
C HIS A 7 4.03 -14.56 2.39
N GLN A 8 5.09 -14.55 3.21
CA GLN A 8 4.97 -14.72 4.67
C GLN A 8 4.26 -13.51 5.28
N LYS A 9 4.67 -12.30 4.89
CA LYS A 9 4.05 -11.05 5.34
C LYS A 9 2.59 -10.97 4.90
N VAL A 10 2.29 -11.29 3.64
CA VAL A 10 0.91 -11.31 3.11
C VAL A 10 0.04 -12.29 3.88
N ASN A 11 0.50 -13.52 4.08
CA ASN A 11 -0.25 -14.55 4.81
C ASN A 11 -0.46 -14.18 6.28
N ALA A 12 0.57 -13.70 6.97
CA ALA A 12 0.46 -13.28 8.37
C ALA A 12 -0.55 -12.14 8.55
N ARG A 13 -0.52 -11.13 7.67
CA ARG A 13 -1.46 -9.99 7.70
C ARG A 13 -2.89 -10.41 7.35
N SER A 14 -3.06 -11.32 6.38
CA SER A 14 -4.36 -11.88 6.02
C SER A 14 -4.95 -12.73 7.16
N GLN A 15 -4.13 -13.54 7.84
CA GLN A 15 -4.57 -14.28 9.01
C GLN A 15 -4.99 -13.35 10.16
N LEU A 16 -4.22 -12.30 10.41
CA LEU A 16 -4.57 -11.28 11.41
C LEU A 16 -5.91 -10.61 11.09
N ALA A 17 -6.16 -10.28 9.82
CA ALA A 17 -7.43 -9.72 9.37
C ALA A 17 -8.60 -10.66 9.70
N ASN A 18 -8.47 -11.95 9.37
CA ASN A 18 -9.51 -12.95 9.62
C ASN A 18 -9.75 -13.17 11.12
N LEU A 19 -8.68 -13.31 11.90
CA LEU A 19 -8.77 -13.50 13.34
C LEU A 19 -9.41 -12.30 14.03
N ALA A 20 -9.00 -11.09 13.68
CA ALA A 20 -9.57 -9.87 14.24
C ALA A 20 -11.04 -9.67 13.83
N SER A 21 -11.41 -9.95 12.58
CA SER A 21 -12.79 -9.83 12.10
C SER A 21 -13.71 -10.84 12.78
N ILE A 22 -13.33 -12.12 12.78
CA ILE A 22 -14.14 -13.19 13.38
C ILE A 22 -14.20 -13.04 14.90
N GLY A 23 -13.04 -12.77 15.54
CA GLY A 23 -12.98 -12.56 16.99
C GLY A 23 -13.78 -11.36 17.45
N GLY A 24 -13.69 -10.24 16.71
CA GLY A 24 -14.50 -9.06 16.96
C GLY A 24 -16.01 -9.33 16.85
N LEU A 25 -16.43 -10.06 15.81
CA LEU A 25 -17.83 -10.43 15.62
C LEU A 25 -18.33 -11.35 16.74
N LEU A 26 -17.52 -12.35 17.16
CA LEU A 26 -17.87 -13.23 18.26
C LEU A 26 -17.99 -12.48 19.58
N LEU A 27 -17.11 -11.53 19.88
CA LEU A 27 -17.22 -10.69 21.06
C LEU A 27 -18.46 -9.79 21.04
N LEU A 28 -18.79 -9.21 19.90
CA LEU A 28 -20.03 -8.44 19.74
C LEU A 28 -21.26 -9.31 19.97
N LEU A 29 -21.29 -10.50 19.40
CA LEU A 29 -22.37 -11.46 19.63
C LEU A 29 -22.46 -11.86 21.11
N ALA A 30 -21.34 -12.18 21.72
CA ALA A 30 -21.25 -12.54 23.14
C ALA A 30 -21.73 -11.40 24.07
N SER A 31 -21.44 -10.14 23.72
CA SER A 31 -21.88 -8.98 24.49
C SER A 31 -23.41 -8.85 24.58
N VAL A 32 -24.13 -9.39 23.59
CA VAL A 32 -25.60 -9.39 23.57
C VAL A 32 -26.16 -10.68 24.17
N VAL A 33 -25.58 -11.83 23.85
CA VAL A 33 -26.12 -13.14 24.21
C VAL A 33 -25.89 -13.50 25.68
N ILE A 34 -24.68 -13.27 26.20
CA ILE A 34 -24.35 -13.68 27.58
C ILE A 34 -25.27 -13.05 28.63
N PRO A 35 -25.59 -11.75 28.59
CA PRO A 35 -26.49 -11.12 29.56
C PRO A 35 -27.91 -11.70 29.57
N LEU A 36 -28.38 -12.28 28.47
CA LEU A 36 -29.71 -12.91 28.41
C LEU A 36 -29.80 -14.19 29.26
N PHE A 37 -28.69 -14.89 29.41
CA PHE A 37 -28.63 -16.12 30.21
C PHE A 37 -28.05 -15.93 31.60
N VAL A 38 -27.16 -14.93 31.76
CA VAL A 38 -26.46 -14.65 33.01
C VAL A 38 -26.56 -13.17 33.33
N SER A 39 -27.62 -12.79 34.04
CA SER A 39 -27.93 -11.39 34.33
C SER A 39 -26.86 -10.66 35.13
N SER A 40 -26.07 -11.39 35.96
CA SER A 40 -24.93 -10.82 36.69
C SER A 40 -23.82 -10.28 35.78
N TRP A 41 -23.75 -10.75 34.52
CA TRP A 41 -22.77 -10.30 33.52
C TRP A 41 -23.25 -9.08 32.72
N ALA A 42 -24.49 -8.65 32.89
CA ALA A 42 -25.02 -7.50 32.15
C ALA A 42 -24.17 -6.21 32.32
N GLN A 43 -23.60 -6.02 33.51
CA GLN A 43 -22.72 -4.88 33.78
C GLN A 43 -21.38 -4.92 33.03
N PHE A 44 -20.95 -6.08 32.52
CA PHE A 44 -19.69 -6.23 31.76
C PHE A 44 -19.92 -6.28 30.24
N SER A 45 -21.16 -6.35 29.77
CA SER A 45 -21.48 -6.49 28.35
C SER A 45 -20.95 -5.32 27.51
N TRP A 46 -20.93 -4.12 28.06
CA TRP A 46 -20.39 -2.94 27.39
C TRP A 46 -18.88 -3.06 27.11
N ILE A 47 -18.11 -3.72 28.01
CA ILE A 47 -16.68 -3.96 27.80
C ILE A 47 -16.48 -4.89 26.61
N LEU A 48 -17.24 -6.01 26.57
CA LEU A 48 -17.19 -6.95 25.44
C LEU A 48 -17.58 -6.26 24.13
N MET A 49 -18.58 -5.35 24.16
CA MET A 49 -19.02 -4.59 23.01
C MET A 49 -17.90 -3.65 22.50
N VAL A 50 -17.26 -2.88 23.40
CA VAL A 50 -16.20 -1.93 23.02
C VAL A 50 -14.98 -2.66 22.47
N VAL A 51 -14.56 -3.76 23.13
CA VAL A 51 -13.41 -4.56 22.67
C VAL A 51 -13.75 -5.25 21.35
N GLY A 52 -14.94 -5.82 21.23
CA GLY A 52 -15.42 -6.45 19.99
C GLY A 52 -15.49 -5.48 18.82
N LEU A 53 -15.97 -4.26 19.04
CA LEU A 53 -16.00 -3.21 18.04
C LEU A 53 -14.58 -2.81 17.61
N GLY A 54 -13.66 -2.59 18.56
CA GLY A 54 -12.28 -2.28 18.27
C GLY A 54 -11.59 -3.36 17.44
N MET A 55 -11.77 -4.64 17.82
CA MET A 55 -11.25 -5.77 17.05
C MET A 55 -11.85 -5.86 15.65
N ALA A 56 -13.17 -5.65 15.51
CA ALA A 56 -13.83 -5.66 14.22
C ALA A 56 -13.30 -4.55 13.31
N MET A 57 -13.07 -3.34 13.82
CA MET A 57 -12.48 -2.23 13.07
C MET A 57 -11.06 -2.55 12.58
N VAL A 58 -10.21 -3.11 13.44
CA VAL A 58 -8.86 -3.60 13.08
C VAL A 58 -8.98 -4.67 12.00
N GLY A 59 -9.90 -5.61 12.16
CA GLY A 59 -10.15 -6.67 11.18
C GLY A 59 -10.55 -6.12 9.81
N ILE A 60 -11.47 -5.15 9.75
CA ILE A 60 -11.90 -4.50 8.52
C ILE A 60 -10.73 -3.75 7.85
N TYR A 61 -9.94 -3.01 8.63
CA TYR A 61 -8.77 -2.29 8.12
C TYR A 61 -7.79 -3.23 7.42
N TYR A 62 -7.38 -4.31 8.10
CA TYR A 62 -6.47 -5.30 7.51
C TYR A 62 -7.09 -6.08 6.36
N ALA A 63 -8.41 -6.39 6.43
CA ALA A 63 -9.11 -7.09 5.36
C ALA A 63 -9.17 -6.27 4.07
N ASN A 64 -9.42 -4.97 4.17
CA ASN A 64 -9.45 -4.08 3.00
C ASN A 64 -8.09 -4.04 2.27
N ARG A 65 -6.99 -4.11 3.01
CA ARG A 65 -5.64 -4.02 2.45
C ARG A 65 -5.09 -5.37 1.97
N TRP A 66 -5.32 -6.46 2.73
CA TRP A 66 -4.59 -7.73 2.54
C TRP A 66 -5.46 -8.90 2.06
N VAL A 67 -6.79 -8.78 2.13
CA VAL A 67 -7.72 -9.85 1.77
C VAL A 67 -8.60 -9.48 0.58
N ARG A 68 -9.07 -8.25 0.53
CA ARG A 68 -10.01 -7.78 -0.50
C ARG A 68 -9.36 -7.78 -1.89
N LYS A 69 -10.05 -8.43 -2.84
CA LYS A 69 -9.61 -8.46 -4.26
C LYS A 69 -10.23 -7.33 -5.09
N PRO A 70 -9.54 -6.83 -6.14
CA PRO A 70 -8.16 -7.20 -6.48
C PRO A 70 -7.18 -6.67 -5.44
N ARG A 71 -6.18 -7.48 -5.07
CA ARG A 71 -5.13 -7.04 -4.17
C ARG A 71 -4.20 -6.06 -4.89
N PRO A 72 -3.53 -5.15 -4.14
CA PRO A 72 -2.62 -4.17 -4.73
C PRO A 72 -1.59 -4.77 -5.68
N GLU A 73 -0.91 -5.84 -5.27
CA GLU A 73 0.08 -6.53 -6.09
C GLU A 73 -0.51 -7.11 -7.38
N GLU A 74 -1.70 -7.74 -7.32
CA GLU A 74 -2.36 -8.31 -8.49
C GLU A 74 -2.69 -7.23 -9.54
N GLY A 75 -3.08 -6.04 -9.07
CA GLY A 75 -3.36 -4.89 -9.93
C GLY A 75 -2.10 -4.38 -10.63
N LEU A 76 -1.02 -4.18 -9.87
CA LEU A 76 0.26 -3.71 -10.38
C LEU A 76 0.86 -4.70 -11.38
N ASP A 77 0.90 -6.00 -11.05
CA ASP A 77 1.43 -7.05 -11.91
C ASP A 77 0.73 -7.10 -13.26
N LYS A 78 -0.60 -7.00 -13.24
CA LYS A 78 -1.40 -6.97 -14.47
C LYS A 78 -1.11 -5.74 -15.33
N ALA A 79 -0.98 -4.57 -14.71
CA ALA A 79 -0.72 -3.31 -15.42
C ALA A 79 0.68 -3.26 -16.04
N LEU A 80 1.67 -3.86 -15.36
CA LEU A 80 3.08 -3.85 -15.75
C LEU A 80 3.52 -5.10 -16.52
N LYS A 81 2.63 -6.08 -16.74
CA LYS A 81 2.93 -7.37 -17.40
C LYS A 81 3.66 -7.27 -18.75
N SER A 82 3.49 -6.15 -19.45
CA SER A 82 4.12 -5.95 -20.77
C SER A 82 5.56 -5.43 -20.71
N PHE A 83 6.11 -5.19 -19.53
CA PHE A 83 7.53 -4.88 -19.38
C PHE A 83 8.38 -6.13 -19.56
N ASP A 84 9.59 -5.94 -20.09
CA ASP A 84 10.54 -7.02 -20.31
C ASP A 84 11.20 -7.52 -19.01
N ASP A 85 12.11 -8.49 -19.11
CA ASP A 85 12.75 -9.13 -17.97
C ASP A 85 13.83 -8.26 -17.28
N HIS A 86 14.09 -7.06 -17.82
CA HIS A 86 14.92 -6.05 -17.15
C HIS A 86 14.14 -5.19 -16.15
N TYR A 87 12.83 -5.45 -15.97
CA TYR A 87 12.02 -4.83 -14.94
C TYR A 87 11.71 -5.86 -13.86
N HIS A 88 12.05 -5.52 -12.61
CA HIS A 88 11.76 -6.35 -11.44
C HIS A 88 10.83 -5.61 -10.50
N ILE A 89 9.71 -6.19 -10.14
CA ILE A 89 8.80 -5.64 -9.14
C ILE A 89 8.92 -6.42 -7.83
N TYR A 90 9.04 -5.68 -6.74
CA TYR A 90 9.17 -6.19 -5.38
C TYR A 90 7.98 -5.74 -4.55
N HIS A 91 7.23 -6.70 -4.03
CA HIS A 91 6.06 -6.44 -3.20
C HIS A 91 6.37 -6.74 -1.74
N TYR A 92 6.12 -5.73 -0.91
CA TYR A 92 6.25 -5.79 0.54
C TYR A 92 7.68 -6.02 1.06
N PRO A 93 8.71 -5.40 0.48
CA PRO A 93 10.09 -5.59 0.95
C PRO A 93 10.19 -5.26 2.44
N SER A 94 10.86 -6.13 3.20
CA SER A 94 11.04 -5.96 4.64
C SER A 94 11.88 -4.71 4.92
N SER A 95 11.52 -3.99 5.99
CA SER A 95 12.23 -2.78 6.43
C SER A 95 12.28 -1.63 5.41
N PHE A 96 11.54 -1.71 4.32
CA PHE A 96 11.41 -0.60 3.37
C PHE A 96 10.21 0.29 3.67
N PRO A 97 10.27 1.60 3.35
CA PRO A 97 9.22 2.55 3.69
C PRO A 97 8.00 2.49 2.77
N CYS A 98 8.05 1.69 1.70
CA CYS A 98 6.96 1.51 0.75
C CYS A 98 6.66 0.03 0.53
N ASP A 99 5.42 -0.27 0.14
CA ASP A 99 4.97 -1.64 -0.06
C ASP A 99 5.34 -2.20 -1.44
N HIS A 100 5.62 -1.34 -2.42
CA HIS A 100 5.91 -1.80 -3.78
C HIS A 100 7.05 -0.99 -4.39
N ILE A 101 8.04 -1.67 -4.96
CA ILE A 101 9.19 -1.07 -5.64
C ILE A 101 9.34 -1.72 -7.01
N LEU A 102 9.45 -0.89 -8.04
CA LEU A 102 9.82 -1.33 -9.38
C LEU A 102 11.28 -0.91 -9.65
N LEU A 103 12.15 -1.87 -9.82
CA LEU A 103 13.48 -1.66 -10.37
C LEU A 103 13.37 -1.69 -11.88
N SER A 104 13.78 -0.60 -12.52
CA SER A 104 13.83 -0.43 -13.96
C SER A 104 15.28 -0.29 -14.42
N PRO A 105 15.56 -0.45 -15.72
CA PRO A 105 16.92 -0.21 -16.26
C PRO A 105 17.44 1.21 -16.02
N THR A 106 16.57 2.15 -15.67
CA THR A 106 16.91 3.57 -15.50
C THR A 106 16.75 4.08 -14.07
N GLY A 107 16.34 3.24 -13.13
CA GLY A 107 16.20 3.67 -11.73
C GLY A 107 15.14 2.90 -10.94
N LEU A 108 14.87 3.37 -9.74
CA LEU A 108 13.88 2.82 -8.82
C LEU A 108 12.59 3.65 -8.78
N ILE A 109 11.45 2.97 -8.77
CA ILE A 109 10.15 3.60 -8.64
C ILE A 109 9.43 3.00 -7.43
N ALA A 110 9.30 3.79 -6.37
CA ALA A 110 8.46 3.45 -5.24
C ALA A 110 7.00 3.71 -5.56
N MET A 111 6.13 2.80 -5.16
CA MET A 111 4.70 2.94 -5.41
C MET A 111 3.90 2.76 -4.13
N GLU A 112 3.06 3.75 -3.84
CA GLU A 112 1.97 3.64 -2.88
C GLU A 112 0.69 3.29 -3.64
N VAL A 113 -0.01 2.28 -3.19
CA VAL A 113 -1.23 1.81 -3.88
C VAL A 113 -2.45 2.15 -3.05
N VAL A 114 -3.36 2.90 -3.67
CA VAL A 114 -4.63 3.33 -3.09
C VAL A 114 -5.76 2.53 -3.71
N ASN A 115 -6.44 1.70 -2.90
CA ASN A 115 -7.60 0.91 -3.33
C ASN A 115 -8.91 1.48 -2.75
N LEU A 116 -9.18 2.74 -3.02
CA LEU A 116 -10.34 3.45 -2.51
C LEU A 116 -11.20 3.98 -3.64
N SER A 117 -12.52 3.87 -3.50
CA SER A 117 -13.48 4.52 -4.40
C SER A 117 -13.71 5.96 -3.95
N GLY A 118 -13.84 6.89 -4.89
CA GLY A 118 -14.14 8.29 -4.61
C GLY A 118 -13.47 9.21 -5.62
N SER A 119 -13.75 10.50 -5.48
CA SER A 119 -13.19 11.54 -6.36
C SER A 119 -12.07 12.26 -5.62
N PHE A 120 -10.87 12.20 -6.19
CA PHE A 120 -9.66 12.83 -5.69
C PHE A 120 -9.22 13.89 -6.68
N TYR A 121 -8.81 15.04 -6.19
CA TYR A 121 -8.38 16.13 -7.06
C TYR A 121 -7.21 16.91 -6.48
N TYR A 122 -6.34 17.36 -7.39
CA TYR A 122 -5.24 18.27 -7.09
C TYR A 122 -5.50 19.59 -7.82
N ARG A 123 -5.84 20.62 -7.05
CA ARG A 123 -6.16 21.97 -7.57
C ARG A 123 -5.49 23.03 -6.73
N ASN A 124 -4.96 24.06 -7.37
CA ASN A 124 -4.31 25.20 -6.69
C ASN A 124 -3.22 24.80 -5.67
N GLY A 125 -2.43 23.75 -5.98
CA GLY A 125 -1.38 23.26 -5.08
C GLY A 125 -1.88 22.45 -3.89
N HIS A 126 -3.15 22.04 -3.85
CA HIS A 126 -3.72 21.31 -2.74
C HIS A 126 -4.37 20.00 -3.19
N TRP A 127 -4.02 18.92 -2.47
CA TRP A 127 -4.68 17.63 -2.57
C TRP A 127 -5.96 17.61 -1.75
N LYS A 128 -7.04 17.15 -2.35
CA LYS A 128 -8.35 17.03 -1.69
C LYS A 128 -9.09 15.79 -2.14
N GLU A 129 -9.89 15.26 -1.23
CA GLU A 129 -10.83 14.19 -1.46
C GLU A 129 -12.26 14.73 -1.35
N ALA A 130 -13.14 14.37 -2.29
CA ALA A 130 -14.55 14.72 -2.21
C ALA A 130 -15.23 13.90 -1.09
N MET A 131 -15.69 14.60 -0.06
CA MET A 131 -16.37 13.97 1.08
C MET A 131 -17.86 13.78 0.78
N THR A 132 -18.28 12.53 0.75
CA THR A 132 -19.70 12.12 0.75
C THR A 132 -20.06 11.54 2.12
N ILE A 133 -21.35 11.46 2.46
CA ILE A 133 -21.82 10.83 3.73
C ILE A 133 -21.29 9.40 3.83
N GLY A 134 -21.37 8.62 2.76
CA GLY A 134 -20.86 7.26 2.74
C GLY A 134 -19.33 7.19 2.92
N ARG A 135 -18.60 8.18 2.40
CA ARG A 135 -17.16 8.27 2.60
C ARG A 135 -16.80 8.66 4.03
N ALA A 136 -17.54 9.61 4.62
CA ALA A 136 -17.34 10.02 6.01
C ALA A 136 -17.50 8.85 7.00
N LEU A 137 -18.49 7.97 6.78
CA LEU A 137 -18.68 6.76 7.60
C LEU A 137 -17.52 5.76 7.43
N ARG A 138 -16.99 5.60 6.22
CA ARG A 138 -15.87 4.70 5.94
C ARG A 138 -14.51 5.27 6.36
N TYR A 139 -14.42 6.58 6.56
CA TYR A 139 -13.17 7.28 6.91
C TYR A 139 -12.52 6.79 8.22
N ILE A 140 -13.30 6.16 9.10
CA ILE A 140 -12.81 5.58 10.37
C ILE A 140 -12.06 4.26 10.14
N VAL A 141 -12.45 3.49 9.11
CA VAL A 141 -11.94 2.13 8.85
C VAL A 141 -11.13 2.01 7.56
N GLU A 142 -11.14 3.02 6.70
CA GLU A 142 -10.36 3.08 5.48
C GLU A 142 -9.10 3.94 5.66
N GLU A 143 -8.06 3.62 4.90
CA GLU A 143 -6.83 4.42 4.89
C GLU A 143 -7.09 5.83 4.37
N ARG A 144 -6.33 6.78 4.89
CA ARG A 144 -6.28 8.14 4.35
C ARG A 144 -5.32 8.15 3.16
N VAL A 145 -5.64 8.97 2.19
CA VAL A 145 -4.75 9.22 1.07
C VAL A 145 -3.98 10.48 1.36
N ASP A 146 -2.68 10.34 1.59
CA ASP A 146 -1.80 11.49 1.78
C ASP A 146 -1.63 12.29 0.49
N ASP A 147 -1.16 13.53 0.61
CA ASP A 147 -0.83 14.34 -0.55
C ASP A 147 0.29 13.65 -1.37
N PRO A 148 0.03 13.26 -2.63
CA PRO A 148 1.00 12.55 -3.44
C PRO A 148 2.33 13.29 -3.65
N VAL A 149 2.32 14.61 -3.61
CA VAL A 149 3.55 15.41 -3.75
C VAL A 149 4.40 15.28 -2.50
N THR A 150 3.78 15.47 -1.33
CA THR A 150 4.46 15.33 -0.03
C THR A 150 4.97 13.89 0.16
N PHE A 151 4.12 12.90 -0.13
CA PHE A 151 4.51 11.49 -0.10
C PHE A 151 5.71 11.22 -1.01
N SER A 152 5.65 11.66 -2.26
CA SER A 152 6.73 11.44 -3.23
C SER A 152 8.05 12.03 -2.76
N GLN A 153 8.05 13.26 -2.26
CA GLN A 153 9.26 13.92 -1.76
C GLN A 153 9.87 13.16 -0.57
N ALA A 154 9.05 12.83 0.43
CA ALA A 154 9.49 12.09 1.59
C ALA A 154 10.03 10.70 1.23
N MET A 155 9.35 10.01 0.32
CA MET A 155 9.74 8.67 -0.13
C MET A 155 11.06 8.67 -0.90
N VAL A 156 11.23 9.61 -1.82
CA VAL A 156 12.47 9.75 -2.58
C VAL A 156 13.65 10.05 -1.66
N GLN A 157 13.47 10.94 -0.68
CA GLN A 157 14.51 11.25 0.30
C GLN A 157 14.88 10.02 1.15
N GLU A 158 13.89 9.30 1.66
CA GLU A 158 14.13 8.12 2.50
C GLU A 158 14.78 6.98 1.72
N LEU A 159 14.37 6.75 0.47
CA LEU A 159 14.99 5.73 -0.38
C LEU A 159 16.44 6.07 -0.71
N ASN A 160 16.72 7.31 -1.10
CA ASN A 160 18.09 7.75 -1.36
C ASN A 160 18.97 7.57 -0.12
N ARG A 161 18.49 7.98 1.06
CA ARG A 161 19.21 7.79 2.32
C ARG A 161 19.53 6.33 2.62
N ARG A 162 18.57 5.41 2.34
CA ARG A 162 18.79 3.98 2.56
C ARG A 162 19.77 3.37 1.58
N ILE A 163 19.67 3.72 0.30
CA ILE A 163 20.60 3.27 -0.73
C ILE A 163 22.01 3.77 -0.42
N GLU A 164 22.16 5.04 -0.07
CA GLU A 164 23.45 5.61 0.32
C GLU A 164 24.07 4.89 1.53
N LYS A 165 23.25 4.62 2.56
CA LYS A 165 23.70 3.89 3.75
C LYS A 165 24.08 2.45 3.46
N GLU A 166 23.32 1.74 2.62
CA GLU A 166 23.54 0.33 2.31
C GLU A 166 24.78 0.13 1.43
N PHE A 167 24.96 1.01 0.47
CA PHE A 167 26.05 0.91 -0.50
C PHE A 167 27.19 1.89 -0.25
N ASN A 168 27.24 2.55 0.91
CA ASN A 168 28.30 3.53 1.29
C ASN A 168 28.55 4.61 0.23
N GLY A 169 27.50 5.00 -0.51
CA GLY A 169 27.59 5.98 -1.59
C GLY A 169 28.14 5.45 -2.91
N GLU A 170 28.48 4.18 -3.03
CA GLU A 170 28.99 3.58 -4.28
C GLU A 170 27.92 3.46 -5.37
N VAL A 171 26.65 3.41 -4.98
CA VAL A 171 25.51 3.25 -5.89
C VAL A 171 24.66 4.51 -5.88
N ALA A 172 24.70 5.24 -6.98
CA ALA A 172 23.77 6.36 -7.23
C ALA A 172 22.72 5.92 -8.26
N VAL A 173 21.45 6.03 -7.89
CA VAL A 173 20.35 5.62 -8.76
C VAL A 173 19.23 6.67 -8.74
N PRO A 174 18.66 7.01 -9.92
CA PRO A 174 17.49 7.86 -9.96
C PRO A 174 16.31 7.20 -9.24
N VAL A 175 15.68 7.93 -8.33
CA VAL A 175 14.51 7.46 -7.57
C VAL A 175 13.30 8.32 -7.90
N LYS A 176 12.17 7.67 -8.16
CA LYS A 176 10.85 8.28 -8.34
C LYS A 176 9.87 7.63 -7.38
N ALA A 177 8.87 8.38 -6.92
CA ALA A 177 7.76 7.79 -6.19
C ALA A 177 6.43 8.17 -6.84
N LEU A 178 5.46 7.27 -6.79
CA LEU A 178 4.13 7.41 -7.39
C LEU A 178 3.05 6.93 -6.44
N THR A 179 1.94 7.67 -6.36
CA THR A 179 0.68 7.18 -5.79
C THR A 179 -0.19 6.60 -6.92
N VAL A 180 -0.56 5.31 -6.79
CA VAL A 180 -1.29 4.57 -7.83
C VAL A 180 -2.68 4.20 -7.34
N PHE A 181 -3.71 4.73 -7.99
CA PHE A 181 -5.10 4.42 -7.70
C PHE A 181 -5.55 3.20 -8.51
N ILE A 182 -5.89 2.11 -7.82
CA ILE A 182 -6.25 0.83 -8.45
C ILE A 182 -7.75 0.55 -8.47
N HIS A 183 -8.55 1.22 -7.63
CA HIS A 183 -9.99 0.98 -7.57
C HIS A 183 -10.67 1.52 -8.86
N PRO A 184 -11.51 0.71 -9.55
CA PRO A 184 -12.10 1.10 -10.85
C PRO A 184 -13.02 2.32 -10.76
N ALA A 185 -13.71 2.50 -9.62
CA ALA A 185 -14.60 3.64 -9.38
C ALA A 185 -13.88 4.87 -8.79
N THR A 186 -12.55 4.92 -8.86
CA THR A 186 -11.80 6.14 -8.50
C THR A 186 -11.86 7.14 -9.64
N GLU A 187 -12.23 8.35 -9.33
CA GLU A 187 -12.10 9.51 -10.19
C GLU A 187 -10.88 10.31 -9.74
N LEU A 188 -9.99 10.62 -10.68
CA LEU A 188 -8.75 11.34 -10.40
C LEU A 188 -8.63 12.53 -11.33
N GLU A 189 -8.76 13.74 -10.78
CA GLU A 189 -8.61 14.99 -11.49
C GLU A 189 -7.34 15.70 -11.03
N ILE A 190 -6.36 15.81 -11.92
CA ILE A 190 -5.07 16.43 -11.62
C ILE A 190 -4.87 17.62 -12.54
N GLU A 191 -4.76 18.81 -11.95
CA GLU A 191 -4.31 20.02 -12.63
C GLU A 191 -2.77 20.06 -12.58
N GLY A 192 -2.15 19.99 -13.76
CA GLY A 192 -0.69 19.98 -13.90
C GLY A 192 -0.12 18.62 -14.30
N THR A 193 1.05 18.65 -14.93
CA THR A 193 1.69 17.44 -15.51
C THR A 193 2.69 16.76 -14.57
N SER A 194 3.03 17.39 -13.45
CA SER A 194 4.12 16.95 -12.55
C SER A 194 3.68 16.25 -11.27
N ILE A 195 2.37 16.06 -11.05
CA ILE A 195 1.88 15.43 -9.83
C ILE A 195 2.17 13.92 -9.89
N PRO A 196 2.83 13.36 -8.88
CA PRO A 196 3.24 11.96 -8.86
C PRO A 196 2.08 11.02 -8.44
N ALA A 197 0.96 11.13 -9.14
CA ALA A 197 -0.21 10.29 -8.94
C ALA A 197 -0.83 9.89 -10.27
N CYS A 198 -1.31 8.64 -10.36
CA CYS A 198 -1.98 8.15 -11.56
C CYS A 198 -3.01 7.05 -11.24
N LYS A 199 -3.91 6.82 -12.19
CA LYS A 199 -4.73 5.62 -12.20
C LYS A 199 -3.95 4.43 -12.77
N LEU A 200 -4.38 3.22 -12.44
CA LEU A 200 -3.72 1.98 -12.85
C LEU A 200 -3.54 1.85 -14.37
N ASP A 201 -4.50 2.30 -15.17
CA ASP A 201 -4.45 2.28 -16.64
C ASP A 201 -3.33 3.18 -17.22
N LYS A 202 -2.93 4.22 -16.48
CA LYS A 202 -1.85 5.13 -16.86
C LYS A 202 -0.50 4.77 -16.24
N LEU A 203 -0.47 3.77 -15.34
CA LEU A 203 0.73 3.40 -14.58
C LEU A 203 1.92 3.13 -15.50
N ARG A 204 1.74 2.34 -16.54
CA ARG A 204 2.82 1.98 -17.47
C ARG A 204 3.54 3.20 -18.06
N LYS A 205 2.78 4.25 -18.40
CA LYS A 205 3.34 5.49 -18.94
C LYS A 205 4.07 6.30 -17.87
N GLN A 206 3.57 6.26 -16.65
CA GLN A 206 4.13 6.99 -15.51
C GLN A 206 5.29 6.23 -14.85
N ALA A 207 5.35 4.91 -14.98
CA ALA A 207 6.40 4.05 -14.45
C ALA A 207 7.66 4.04 -15.32
N THR A 208 7.98 5.18 -15.91
CA THR A 208 9.21 5.41 -16.65
C THR A 208 9.99 6.56 -16.02
N ILE A 209 11.30 6.37 -15.90
CA ILE A 209 12.24 7.42 -15.51
C ILE A 209 13.03 7.78 -16.75
N VAL A 210 13.03 9.07 -17.08
CA VAL A 210 13.84 9.60 -18.17
C VAL A 210 15.24 9.85 -17.61
N SER A 211 16.09 8.86 -17.75
CA SER A 211 17.50 8.90 -17.30
C SER A 211 18.33 7.95 -18.15
N GLU A 212 19.63 8.05 -18.04
CA GLU A 212 20.55 7.06 -18.60
C GLU A 212 20.35 5.70 -17.96
N LYS A 213 20.65 4.63 -18.72
CA LYS A 213 20.58 3.27 -18.16
C LYS A 213 21.62 3.11 -17.06
N LEU A 214 21.23 2.44 -16.01
CA LEU A 214 22.15 2.01 -14.96
C LEU A 214 23.21 1.07 -15.56
N ALA A 215 24.44 1.18 -15.08
CA ALA A 215 25.47 0.20 -15.37
C ALA A 215 25.04 -1.18 -14.79
N ALA A 216 25.58 -2.27 -15.34
CA ALA A 216 25.17 -3.61 -14.93
C ALA A 216 25.44 -3.87 -13.44
N GLU A 217 26.58 -3.45 -12.92
CA GLU A 217 26.96 -3.68 -11.52
C GLU A 217 26.03 -3.00 -10.51
N PRO A 218 25.71 -1.68 -10.58
CA PRO A 218 24.73 -1.05 -9.71
C PRO A 218 23.33 -1.69 -9.82
N TYR A 219 22.91 -2.08 -11.03
CA TYR A 219 21.62 -2.73 -11.23
C TYR A 219 21.56 -4.08 -10.51
N GLU A 220 22.58 -4.94 -10.66
CA GLU A 220 22.65 -6.25 -10.02
C GLU A 220 22.74 -6.14 -8.49
N LYS A 221 23.54 -5.20 -7.96
CA LYS A 221 23.62 -4.94 -6.52
C LYS A 221 22.25 -4.58 -5.94
N LEU A 222 21.51 -3.67 -6.60
CA LEU A 222 20.17 -3.27 -6.19
C LEU A 222 19.17 -4.40 -6.31
N SER A 223 19.21 -5.16 -7.40
CA SER A 223 18.33 -6.31 -7.60
C SER A 223 18.50 -7.35 -6.49
N SER A 224 19.74 -7.75 -6.21
CA SER A 224 20.05 -8.73 -5.16
C SER A 224 19.64 -8.22 -3.77
N PHE A 225 19.88 -6.95 -3.47
CA PHE A 225 19.49 -6.32 -2.21
C PHE A 225 17.96 -6.33 -2.01
N LEU A 226 17.20 -5.89 -3.01
CA LEU A 226 15.75 -5.86 -2.95
C LEU A 226 15.13 -7.27 -2.92
N GLU A 227 15.73 -8.22 -3.62
CA GLU A 227 15.31 -9.63 -3.59
C GLU A 227 15.48 -10.22 -2.18
N HIS A 228 16.64 -10.01 -1.55
CA HIS A 228 16.89 -10.44 -0.17
C HIS A 228 15.88 -9.85 0.82
N LEU A 229 15.54 -8.58 0.68
CA LEU A 229 14.55 -7.91 1.53
C LEU A 229 13.11 -8.39 1.31
N THR A 230 12.81 -8.97 0.15
CA THR A 230 11.44 -9.35 -0.20
C THR A 230 11.18 -10.83 0.02
N VAL A 231 12.11 -11.69 -0.39
CA VAL A 231 11.90 -13.15 -0.34
C VAL A 231 12.51 -13.76 0.91
N GLY A 232 13.51 -13.13 1.49
CA GLY A 232 14.30 -13.66 2.61
C GLY A 232 15.09 -14.91 2.18
N TYR A 233 16.27 -15.12 2.69
CA TYR A 233 16.93 -16.42 2.65
C TYR A 233 16.81 -17.10 4.00
#